data_15690dcd62d8b05db22fcad87223a59a
#
_entry.id   15690dcd62d8b05db22fcad87223a59a
#
_cell.length_a   1.000
_cell.length_b   1.000
_cell.length_c   1.000
_cell.angle_alpha   90.00
_cell.angle_beta   90.00
_cell.angle_gamma   90.00
#
_symmetry.space_group_name_H-M   'P 1'
#
loop_
_entity.id
_entity.type
_entity.pdbx_description
1 polymer ?
#
loop_
_entity_poly.entity_id
_entity_poly.type
_entity_poly.pdbx_seq_one_letter_code
_entity_poly.pdbx_strand_id
1 'polypeptide(L)' 'MNQYIATFFTHFGAVRFSRMLKEHGIDCKVMPVPRKVSSSCGSCVRFATAEETPFRTEDVEGMYLAEGEGYTQLYSSL' A
#
# COMPACT_ATOMS: atom_id res chain seq x y z
N MET A 1 10.19 4.96 -11.50
CA MET A 1 9.48 4.90 -10.22
C MET A 1 8.85 3.52 -10.05
N ASN A 2 8.92 3.01 -8.84
CA ASN A 2 8.26 1.74 -8.53
C ASN A 2 6.83 1.98 -8.09
N GLN A 3 5.95 1.03 -8.38
CA GLN A 3 4.58 1.07 -7.91
C GLN A 3 4.39 0.11 -6.76
N TYR A 4 3.71 0.56 -5.72
CA TYR A 4 3.49 -0.21 -4.51
C TYR A 4 2.01 -0.31 -4.18
N ILE A 5 1.66 -1.36 -3.46
CA ILE A 5 0.33 -1.52 -2.87
C ILE A 5 0.51 -1.81 -1.40
N ALA A 6 -0.08 -0.96 -0.56
CA ALA A 6 -0.11 -1.17 0.88
C ALA A 6 -1.48 -1.70 1.28
N THR A 7 -1.51 -2.75 2.08
CA THR A 7 -2.75 -3.28 2.62
C THR A 7 -2.87 -2.89 4.09
N PHE A 8 -4.09 -2.92 4.63
CA PHE A 8 -4.37 -2.36 5.95
C PHE A 8 -5.29 -3.26 6.75
N PHE A 9 -5.25 -3.10 8.07
CA PHE A 9 -6.15 -3.83 8.96
C PHE A 9 -7.56 -3.24 8.91
N THR A 10 -7.68 -1.93 8.64
CA THR A 10 -8.96 -1.24 8.57
C THR A 10 -8.99 -0.25 7.41
N HIS A 11 -10.20 0.07 6.95
CA HIS A 11 -10.37 1.09 5.91
C HIS A 11 -9.89 2.47 6.41
N PHE A 12 -10.11 2.75 7.68
CA PHE A 12 -9.65 4.00 8.29
C PHE A 12 -8.13 4.15 8.18
N GLY A 13 -7.40 3.05 8.41
CA GLY A 13 -5.95 3.05 8.23
C GLY A 13 -5.53 3.36 6.81
N ALA A 14 -6.25 2.85 5.83
CA ALA A 14 -5.98 3.14 4.42
C ALA A 14 -6.16 4.63 4.13
N VAL A 15 -7.22 5.25 4.66
CA VAL A 15 -7.47 6.67 4.46
C VAL A 15 -6.38 7.52 5.10
N ARG A 16 -5.96 7.18 6.33
CA ARG A 16 -4.89 7.91 7.00
C ARG A 16 -3.57 7.83 6.23
N PHE A 17 -3.25 6.64 5.74
CA PHE A 17 -2.04 6.43 4.96
C PHE A 17 -2.06 7.26 3.66
N SER A 18 -3.19 7.29 2.97
CA SER A 18 -3.32 8.08 1.75
C SER A 18 -3.12 9.57 2.00
N ARG A 19 -3.59 10.07 3.13
CA ARG A 19 -3.38 11.47 3.50
C ARG A 19 -1.92 11.77 3.74
N MET A 20 -1.22 10.86 4.42
CA MET A 20 0.22 11.00 4.67
C MET A 20 0.97 11.07 3.35
N LEU A 21 0.66 10.20 2.40
CA LEU A 21 1.31 10.20 1.10
C LEU A 21 1.09 11.53 0.36
N LYS A 22 -0.13 12.05 0.40
CA LYS A 22 -0.43 13.33 -0.24
C LYS A 22 0.35 14.48 0.39
N GLU A 23 0.54 14.45 1.70
CA GLU A 23 1.34 15.45 2.40
C GLU A 23 2.81 15.39 1.99
N HIS A 24 3.27 14.22 1.54
CA HIS A 24 4.63 14.04 1.02
C HIS A 24 4.70 14.27 -0.49
N GLY A 25 3.62 14.75 -1.11
CA GLY A 25 3.61 15.01 -2.55
C GLY A 25 3.53 13.75 -3.40
N ILE A 26 3.09 12.64 -2.85
CA ILE A 26 3.00 11.37 -3.54
C ILE A 26 1.56 11.11 -3.97
N ASP A 27 1.34 10.91 -5.27
CA ASP A 27 0.03 10.55 -5.77
C ASP A 27 -0.32 9.14 -5.32
N CYS A 28 -1.57 8.97 -4.88
CA CYS A 28 -2.04 7.68 -4.40
C CYS A 28 -3.53 7.50 -4.68
N LYS A 29 -3.97 6.26 -4.59
CA LYS A 29 -5.37 5.92 -4.80
C LYS A 29 -5.79 4.82 -3.82
N VAL A 30 -6.90 5.05 -3.12
CA VAL A 30 -7.53 4.01 -2.31
C VAL A 30 -8.40 3.19 -3.25
N MET A 31 -8.25 1.87 -3.21
CA MET A 31 -8.94 0.98 -4.14
C MET A 31 -9.18 -0.38 -3.50
N PRO A 32 -10.06 -1.21 -4.11
CA PRO A 32 -10.22 -2.58 -3.65
C PRO A 32 -8.93 -3.38 -3.81
N VAL A 33 -8.70 -4.31 -2.90
CA VAL A 33 -7.49 -5.15 -2.93
C VAL A 33 -7.55 -6.08 -4.15
N PRO A 34 -6.46 -6.16 -4.94
CA PRO A 34 -6.39 -7.12 -6.05
C PRO A 34 -6.50 -8.56 -5.56
N ARG A 35 -7.00 -9.45 -6.40
CA ARG A 35 -7.18 -10.86 -6.05
C ARG A 35 -5.90 -11.57 -5.61
N LYS A 36 -4.76 -11.15 -6.16
CA LYS A 36 -3.47 -11.76 -5.87
C LYS A 36 -2.87 -11.31 -4.54
N VAL A 37 -3.52 -10.35 -3.89
CA VAL A 37 -3.04 -9.77 -2.64
C VAL A 37 -4.06 -10.02 -1.54
N SER A 38 -3.60 -10.45 -0.37
CA SER A 38 -4.46 -10.67 0.78
C SER A 38 -4.54 -9.44 1.66
N SER A 39 -5.72 -9.17 2.21
CA SER A 39 -5.91 -8.07 3.14
C SER A 39 -7.07 -8.35 4.08
N SER A 40 -6.95 -7.87 5.31
CA SER A 40 -8.01 -8.02 6.31
C SER A 40 -9.22 -7.14 6.04
N CYS A 41 -9.04 -5.97 5.42
CA CYS A 41 -10.14 -5.02 5.27
C CYS A 41 -10.66 -4.87 3.84
N GLY A 42 -10.02 -5.47 2.87
CA GLY A 42 -10.46 -5.38 1.49
C GLY A 42 -10.13 -4.07 0.78
N SER A 43 -9.48 -3.13 1.45
CA SER A 43 -9.05 -1.86 0.86
C SER A 43 -7.54 -1.76 0.88
N CYS A 44 -6.97 -1.16 -0.15
CA CYS A 44 -5.53 -0.92 -0.22
C CYS A 44 -5.27 0.47 -0.78
N VAL A 45 -4.02 0.91 -0.69
CA VAL A 45 -3.58 2.17 -1.30
C VAL A 45 -2.50 1.85 -2.31
N ARG A 46 -2.72 2.30 -3.54
CA ARG A 46 -1.74 2.19 -4.61
C ARG A 46 -1.01 3.51 -4.74
N PHE A 47 0.31 3.46 -4.83
CA PHE A 47 1.11 4.67 -4.97
C PHE A 47 2.41 4.35 -5.72
N ALA A 48 3.06 5.39 -6.22
CA ALA A 48 4.33 5.26 -6.93
C ALA A 48 5.35 6.19 -6.28
N THR A 49 6.55 5.70 -6.07
CA THR A 49 7.65 6.50 -5.53
C THR A 49 8.97 5.96 -6.03
N ALA A 50 9.98 6.83 -6.08
CA ALA A 50 11.33 6.43 -6.43
C ALA A 50 12.07 5.79 -5.26
N GLU A 51 11.53 5.87 -4.05
CA GLU A 51 12.17 5.29 -2.87
C GLU A 51 12.12 3.77 -2.92
N GLU A 52 13.22 3.13 -2.53
CA GLU A 52 13.31 1.68 -2.48
C GLU A 52 12.69 1.12 -1.20
N THR A 53 12.65 1.92 -0.13
CA THR A 53 12.08 1.53 1.14
C THR A 53 10.74 2.24 1.31
N PRO A 54 9.63 1.55 1.05
CA PRO A 54 8.32 2.17 1.19
C PRO A 54 8.00 2.51 2.65
N PHE A 55 7.13 3.47 2.84
CA PHE A 55 6.71 3.92 4.14
C PHE A 55 6.11 2.77 4.97
N ARG A 56 6.50 2.70 6.23
CA ARG A 56 5.98 1.68 7.13
C ARG A 56 5.35 2.37 8.34
N THR A 57 4.06 2.17 8.51
CA THR A 57 3.31 2.71 9.63
C THR A 57 2.57 1.58 10.34
N GLU A 58 2.07 1.85 11.53
CA GLU A 58 1.34 0.85 12.30
C GLU A 58 0.03 0.42 11.63
N ASP A 59 -0.51 1.25 10.73
CA ASP A 59 -1.74 0.91 10.02
C ASP A 59 -1.52 -0.09 8.89
N VAL A 60 -0.29 -0.24 8.41
CA VAL A 60 0.02 -1.09 7.27
C VAL A 60 0.11 -2.55 7.68
N GLU A 61 -0.76 -3.37 7.07
CA GLU A 61 -0.76 -4.82 7.26
C GLU A 61 0.34 -5.48 6.42
N GLY A 62 0.46 -5.05 5.17
CA GLY A 62 1.49 -5.57 4.27
C GLY A 62 1.80 -4.58 3.17
N MET A 63 3.02 -4.68 2.64
CA MET A 63 3.47 -3.84 1.55
C MET A 63 3.93 -4.72 0.39
N TYR A 64 3.48 -4.39 -0.81
CA TYR A 64 3.77 -5.16 -2.01
C TYR A 64 4.34 -4.28 -3.10
N LEU A 65 5.31 -4.81 -3.82
CA LEU A 65 5.84 -4.18 -5.03
C LEU A 65 5.10 -4.76 -6.23
N ALA A 66 4.52 -3.89 -7.04
CA ALA A 66 3.84 -4.31 -8.26
C ALA A 66 4.85 -4.42 -9.40
N GLU A 67 5.05 -5.61 -9.92
CA GLU A 67 5.99 -5.87 -11.01
C GLU A 67 5.29 -6.66 -12.11
N GLY A 68 5.24 -6.11 -13.32
CA GLY A 68 4.60 -6.79 -14.43
C GLY A 68 3.16 -7.13 -14.08
N GLU A 69 2.81 -8.40 -14.11
CA GLU A 69 1.47 -8.88 -13.78
C GLU A 69 1.35 -9.39 -12.35
N GLY A 70 2.42 -9.32 -11.57
CA GLY A 70 2.46 -9.89 -10.24
C GLY A 70 2.77 -8.89 -9.14
N TYR A 71 2.77 -9.40 -7.91
CA TYR A 71 3.07 -8.62 -6.73
C TYR A 71 4.09 -9.37 -5.88
N THR A 72 5.10 -8.66 -5.40
CA THR A 72 6.10 -9.22 -4.49
C THR A 72 5.91 -8.60 -3.12
N GLN A 73 5.66 -9.42 -2.12
CA GLN A 73 5.50 -8.93 -0.75
C GLN A 73 6.85 -8.49 -0.20
N LEU A 74 6.93 -7.23 0.22
CA LEU A 74 8.14 -6.67 0.79
C LEU A 74 8.21 -6.87 2.31
N TYR A 75 7.07 -6.73 3.00
CA TYR A 75 6.98 -7.03 4.42
C TYR A 75 5.52 -7.25 4.82
N SER A 76 5.35 -7.84 5.99
CA SER A 76 4.04 -8.06 6.59
C SER A 76 4.15 -7.80 8.09
N SER A 77 3.08 -7.23 8.65
CA SER A 77 2.98 -6.99 10.09
C SER A 77 2.25 -8.12 10.82
N LEU A 78 1.87 -9.17 10.10
CA LEU A 78 1.19 -10.33 10.67
C LEU A 78 2.20 -11.35 11.23
#